data_b79028e99766a7cacc8b3c4058f55782
#
_entry.id   b79028e99766a7cacc8b3c4058f55782
#
_cell.length_a   1.000
_cell.length_b   1.000
_cell.length_c   1.000
_cell.angle_alpha   90.00
_cell.angle_beta   90.00
_cell.angle_gamma   90.00
#
_symmetry.space_group_name_H-M   'P 1'
#
loop_
_entity.id
_entity.type
_entity.pdbx_description
1 polymer ?
#
loop_
_entity_poly.entity_id
_entity_poly.type
_entity_poly.pdbx_seq_one_letter_code
_entity_poly.pdbx_strand_id
1 'polypeptide(L)'
;MADINLKGMGVALITPFKEDESVDYEALGKLVDYQVQNGTDYLVVLGTTAETPTLTEEEKKNIISLVVTRVRGRIPIVLGVGGNCTRSVVEKLKTDNFEGIDAILSVVPYYNKPSQEGIYQHYKAIANATHLPIVLYNVPGRTGVNMTAETTLRIAREFDNVIAVKEASGNITQMDDIIKNKPARFNVISGDDGITFPLMTLGAVGVISVIGNAFPREVSRMVRLALAGDYDSARTIHHSFTELFSLLFVDGNPAGAKSMLNMMGFIENKLRLPLVPTRIVTYEKIREVLRQLSIKC
;
A
#
# COMPACT_ATOMS: atom_id res chain seq x y z
N MET A 1 23.00 -4.98 -5.63
CA MET A 1 21.73 -4.27 -5.41
C MET A 1 21.72 -3.79 -3.97
N ALA A 2 21.30 -2.55 -3.70
CA ALA A 2 21.11 -2.13 -2.31
C ALA A 2 20.05 -3.04 -1.67
N ASP A 3 20.34 -3.53 -0.47
CA ASP A 3 19.43 -4.42 0.28
C ASP A 3 18.32 -3.55 0.86
N ILE A 4 17.23 -3.37 0.09
CA ILE A 4 16.06 -2.62 0.58
C ILE A 4 15.34 -3.42 1.65
N ASN A 5 15.11 -2.81 2.80
CA ASN A 5 14.34 -3.42 3.87
C ASN A 5 12.87 -2.92 3.84
N LEU A 6 11.95 -3.81 3.49
CA LEU A 6 10.50 -3.56 3.52
C LEU A 6 9.80 -4.27 4.69
N LYS A 7 10.55 -4.65 5.74
CA LYS A 7 9.96 -5.12 7.00
C LYS A 7 9.42 -3.92 7.77
N GLY A 8 8.25 -4.08 8.36
CA GLY A 8 7.63 -3.00 9.12
C GLY A 8 6.33 -2.51 8.49
N MET A 9 5.96 -1.27 8.80
CA MET A 9 4.75 -0.63 8.29
C MET A 9 5.09 0.33 7.15
N GLY A 10 4.74 -0.06 5.92
CA GLY A 10 4.63 0.87 4.81
C GLY A 10 3.23 1.51 4.77
N VAL A 11 3.11 2.72 4.24
CA VAL A 11 1.82 3.36 4.05
C VAL A 11 1.50 3.54 2.57
N ALA A 12 0.31 3.10 2.15
CA ALA A 12 -0.25 3.43 0.84
C ALA A 12 -0.74 4.89 0.89
N LEU A 13 0.16 5.82 0.55
CA LEU A 13 -0.05 7.26 0.72
C LEU A 13 -1.24 7.72 -0.11
N ILE A 14 -2.17 8.50 0.50
CA ILE A 14 -3.28 9.15 -0.19
C ILE A 14 -2.78 10.36 -0.98
N THR A 15 -3.54 10.79 -1.99
CA THR A 15 -3.36 12.07 -2.66
C THR A 15 -4.43 13.06 -2.17
N PRO A 16 -4.07 14.10 -1.41
CA PRO A 16 -5.01 15.14 -1.01
C PRO A 16 -5.46 15.97 -2.21
N PHE A 17 -6.73 16.30 -2.27
CA PHE A 17 -7.28 17.24 -3.25
C PHE A 17 -7.92 18.43 -2.56
N LYS A 18 -7.88 19.60 -3.22
CA LYS A 18 -8.61 20.81 -2.84
C LYS A 18 -10.05 20.71 -3.31
N GLU A 19 -10.89 21.68 -2.91
CA GLU A 19 -12.29 21.74 -3.34
C GLU A 19 -12.47 21.82 -4.87
N ASP A 20 -11.53 22.44 -5.58
CA ASP A 20 -11.50 22.54 -7.04
C ASP A 20 -10.96 21.27 -7.73
N GLU A 21 -10.73 20.20 -6.96
CA GLU A 21 -10.16 18.91 -7.38
C GLU A 21 -8.70 18.97 -7.81
N SER A 22 -8.00 20.10 -7.70
CA SER A 22 -6.56 20.14 -7.89
C SER A 22 -5.83 19.39 -6.77
N VAL A 23 -4.63 18.87 -7.05
CA VAL A 23 -3.79 18.21 -6.03
C VAL A 23 -3.36 19.24 -4.98
N ASP A 24 -3.61 18.96 -3.71
CA ASP A 24 -3.11 19.76 -2.59
C ASP A 24 -1.69 19.34 -2.22
N TYR A 25 -0.72 19.92 -2.90
CA TYR A 25 0.70 19.63 -2.67
C TYR A 25 1.18 20.07 -1.29
N GLU A 26 0.55 21.09 -0.68
CA GLU A 26 0.91 21.54 0.67
C GLU A 26 0.49 20.50 1.71
N ALA A 27 -0.77 20.06 1.66
CA ALA A 27 -1.29 19.01 2.53
C ALA A 27 -0.53 17.68 2.31
N LEU A 28 -0.21 17.33 1.06
CA LEU A 28 0.60 16.15 0.75
C LEU A 28 1.98 16.23 1.41
N GLY A 29 2.65 17.38 1.34
CA GLY A 29 3.94 17.59 1.98
C GLY A 29 3.88 17.44 3.50
N LYS A 30 2.84 18.01 4.14
CA LYS A 30 2.59 17.85 5.58
C LYS A 30 2.35 16.37 5.94
N LEU A 31 1.58 15.65 5.12
CA LEU A 31 1.28 14.25 5.34
C LEU A 31 2.55 13.39 5.23
N VAL A 32 3.42 13.64 4.26
CA VAL A 32 4.71 12.95 4.14
C VAL A 32 5.57 13.18 5.38
N ASP A 33 5.69 14.42 5.84
CA ASP A 33 6.45 14.73 7.05
C ASP A 33 5.84 14.04 8.29
N TYR A 34 4.51 14.03 8.40
CA TYR A 34 3.79 13.33 9.46
C TYR A 34 4.09 11.84 9.47
N GLN A 35 4.10 11.18 8.32
CA GLN A 35 4.45 9.76 8.20
C GLN A 35 5.87 9.47 8.69
N VAL A 36 6.84 10.23 8.19
CA VAL A 36 8.26 10.04 8.54
C VAL A 36 8.51 10.28 10.03
N GLN A 37 7.88 11.31 10.62
CA GLN A 37 8.06 11.66 12.03
C GLN A 37 7.38 10.68 12.99
N ASN A 38 6.36 9.94 12.52
CA ASN A 38 5.60 9.02 13.36
C ASN A 38 5.91 7.54 13.11
N GLY A 39 7.05 7.26 12.48
CA GLY A 39 7.64 5.93 12.46
C GLY A 39 7.17 5.00 11.36
N THR A 40 6.62 5.55 10.26
CA THR A 40 6.42 4.79 9.03
C THR A 40 7.76 4.28 8.52
N ASP A 41 7.85 3.00 8.17
CA ASP A 41 9.12 2.37 7.77
C ASP A 41 9.42 2.59 6.27
N TYR A 42 8.39 2.78 5.42
CA TYR A 42 8.54 3.15 3.99
C TYR A 42 7.24 3.73 3.42
N LEU A 43 7.33 4.53 2.36
CA LEU A 43 6.16 5.07 1.67
C LEU A 43 5.85 4.30 0.39
N VAL A 44 4.55 4.06 0.13
CA VAL A 44 4.07 3.55 -1.17
C VAL A 44 3.33 4.67 -1.88
N VAL A 45 3.95 5.21 -2.91
CA VAL A 45 3.47 6.37 -3.68
C VAL A 45 2.79 5.89 -4.96
N LEU A 46 1.71 6.55 -5.36
CA LEU A 46 0.92 6.21 -6.55
C LEU A 46 0.42 4.75 -6.56
N GLY A 47 0.07 4.21 -5.38
CA GLY A 47 -0.70 2.98 -5.26
C GLY A 47 -2.19 3.22 -5.48
N THR A 48 -3.02 2.20 -5.23
CA THR A 48 -4.50 2.28 -5.35
C THR A 48 -5.09 3.40 -4.49
N THR A 49 -4.61 3.53 -3.26
CA THR A 49 -5.09 4.50 -2.26
C THR A 49 -4.79 5.96 -2.66
N ALA A 50 -3.83 6.17 -3.56
CA ALA A 50 -3.50 7.49 -4.12
C ALA A 50 -4.45 7.97 -5.22
N GLU A 51 -5.50 7.23 -5.55
CA GLU A 51 -6.41 7.54 -6.67
C GLU A 51 -5.67 7.70 -8.02
N THR A 52 -4.61 6.92 -8.21
CA THR A 52 -3.69 7.02 -9.36
C THR A 52 -4.36 7.05 -10.73
N PRO A 53 -5.47 6.31 -11.01
CA PRO A 53 -6.16 6.38 -12.29
C PRO A 53 -6.76 7.75 -12.64
N THR A 54 -7.00 8.62 -11.64
CA THR A 54 -7.59 9.95 -11.83
C THR A 54 -6.55 11.07 -11.93
N LEU A 55 -5.26 10.73 -11.80
CA LEU A 55 -4.15 11.68 -11.86
C LEU A 55 -3.59 11.79 -13.28
N THR A 56 -3.31 13.00 -13.72
CA THR A 56 -2.58 13.25 -14.97
C THR A 56 -1.11 12.82 -14.83
N GLU A 57 -0.40 12.63 -15.92
CA GLU A 57 1.03 12.28 -15.88
C GLU A 57 1.88 13.40 -15.27
N GLU A 58 1.49 14.66 -15.45
CA GLU A 58 2.14 15.81 -14.81
C GLU A 58 1.95 15.80 -13.29
N GLU A 59 0.72 15.57 -12.81
CA GLU A 59 0.44 15.43 -11.38
C GLU A 59 1.23 14.29 -10.76
N LYS A 60 1.32 13.14 -11.42
CA LYS A 60 2.13 12.00 -10.96
C LYS A 60 3.60 12.37 -10.80
N LYS A 61 4.19 13.04 -11.79
CA LYS A 61 5.58 13.53 -11.72
C LYS A 61 5.78 14.50 -10.57
N ASN A 62 4.88 15.46 -10.40
CA ASN A 62 4.95 16.45 -9.33
C ASN A 62 4.81 15.81 -7.94
N ILE A 63 3.91 14.84 -7.77
CA ILE A 63 3.75 14.05 -6.53
C ILE A 63 5.04 13.30 -6.21
N ILE A 64 5.63 12.58 -7.18
CA ILE A 64 6.89 11.83 -6.99
C ILE A 64 8.00 12.79 -6.56
N SER A 65 8.19 13.88 -7.29
CA SER A 65 9.24 14.88 -7.01
C SER A 65 9.08 15.48 -5.60
N LEU A 66 7.87 15.83 -5.21
CA LEU A 66 7.57 16.34 -3.87
C LEU A 66 7.91 15.31 -2.79
N VAL A 67 7.45 14.06 -2.96
CA VAL A 67 7.69 13.01 -1.96
C VAL A 67 9.18 12.71 -1.81
N VAL A 68 9.91 12.54 -2.91
CA VAL A 68 11.36 12.32 -2.91
C VAL A 68 12.09 13.46 -2.20
N THR A 69 11.75 14.70 -2.55
CA THR A 69 12.34 15.90 -1.94
C THR A 69 12.02 16.00 -0.44
N ARG A 70 10.82 15.61 -0.01
CA ARG A 70 10.44 15.66 1.40
C ARG A 70 11.03 14.53 2.22
N VAL A 71 11.06 13.32 1.68
CA VAL A 71 11.63 12.14 2.37
C VAL A 71 13.15 12.25 2.53
N ARG A 72 13.88 12.78 1.55
CA ARG A 72 15.34 12.98 1.60
C ARG A 72 16.12 11.72 1.99
N GLY A 73 15.71 10.56 1.49
CA GLY A 73 16.37 9.29 1.79
C GLY A 73 16.25 8.79 3.24
N ARG A 74 15.39 9.39 4.07
CA ARG A 74 15.19 8.97 5.47
C ARG A 74 14.52 7.61 5.61
N ILE A 75 13.63 7.29 4.69
CA ILE A 75 12.93 5.99 4.58
C ILE A 75 12.78 5.62 3.11
N PRO A 76 12.67 4.34 2.76
CA PRO A 76 12.47 3.91 1.38
C PRO A 76 11.17 4.43 0.76
N ILE A 77 11.21 4.62 -0.57
CA ILE A 77 10.04 4.98 -1.39
C ILE A 77 9.78 3.85 -2.39
N VAL A 78 8.59 3.27 -2.32
CA VAL A 78 8.07 2.27 -3.26
C VAL A 78 7.09 2.95 -4.20
N LEU A 79 7.33 2.88 -5.51
CA LEU A 79 6.46 3.52 -6.50
C LEU A 79 5.50 2.51 -7.13
N GLY A 80 4.22 2.86 -7.18
CA GLY A 80 3.21 2.10 -7.92
C GLY A 80 3.44 2.21 -9.43
N VAL A 81 3.88 1.12 -10.05
CA VAL A 81 4.03 0.99 -11.51
C VAL A 81 3.41 -0.33 -11.95
N GLY A 82 2.19 -0.27 -12.46
CA GLY A 82 1.45 -1.44 -12.90
C GLY A 82 0.39 -1.07 -13.94
N GLY A 83 -0.19 -2.07 -14.53
CA GLY A 83 -1.22 -1.91 -15.55
C GLY A 83 -1.64 -3.25 -16.14
N ASN A 84 -2.65 -3.23 -16.99
CA ASN A 84 -3.16 -4.43 -17.66
C ASN A 84 -2.66 -4.59 -19.11
N CYS A 85 -1.69 -3.77 -19.51
CA CYS A 85 -0.94 -3.90 -20.76
C CYS A 85 0.55 -4.04 -20.44
N THR A 86 1.11 -5.24 -20.61
CA THR A 86 2.52 -5.54 -20.31
C THR A 86 3.48 -4.60 -21.02
N ARG A 87 3.23 -4.31 -22.31
CA ARG A 87 4.08 -3.41 -23.12
C ARG A 87 4.20 -2.03 -22.48
N SER A 88 3.06 -1.43 -22.12
CA SER A 88 3.06 -0.08 -21.52
C SER A 88 3.76 -0.02 -20.18
N VAL A 89 3.64 -1.07 -19.35
CA VAL A 89 4.37 -1.16 -18.08
C VAL A 89 5.88 -1.26 -18.33
N VAL A 90 6.30 -2.11 -19.27
CA VAL A 90 7.71 -2.28 -19.66
C VAL A 90 8.30 -0.99 -20.25
N GLU A 91 7.56 -0.30 -21.12
CA GLU A 91 7.98 0.99 -21.68
C GLU A 91 8.21 2.01 -20.55
N LYS A 92 7.24 2.14 -19.63
CA LYS A 92 7.35 3.04 -18.49
C LYS A 92 8.58 2.73 -17.64
N LEU A 93 8.86 1.45 -17.36
CA LEU A 93 10.03 1.04 -16.59
C LEU A 93 11.38 1.35 -17.28
N LYS A 94 11.38 1.48 -18.61
CA LYS A 94 12.58 1.80 -19.40
C LYS A 94 12.79 3.29 -19.63
N THR A 95 11.73 4.08 -19.64
CA THR A 95 11.75 5.49 -20.07
C THR A 95 11.63 6.50 -18.95
N ASP A 96 10.94 6.12 -17.85
CA ASP A 96 10.73 7.05 -16.73
C ASP A 96 11.98 7.19 -15.87
N ASN A 97 12.11 8.36 -15.23
CA ASN A 97 13.13 8.59 -14.24
C ASN A 97 12.68 8.03 -12.87
N PHE A 98 13.47 7.14 -12.29
CA PHE A 98 13.24 6.52 -10.99
C PHE A 98 14.24 7.01 -9.92
N GLU A 99 14.86 8.17 -10.10
CA GLU A 99 15.75 8.74 -9.11
C GLU A 99 15.03 8.97 -7.78
N GLY A 100 15.63 8.47 -6.68
CA GLY A 100 15.01 8.52 -5.35
C GLY A 100 13.91 7.48 -5.10
N ILE A 101 13.70 6.54 -6.03
CA ILE A 101 12.76 5.42 -5.87
C ILE A 101 13.56 4.14 -5.57
N ASP A 102 13.18 3.45 -4.52
CA ASP A 102 13.92 2.29 -4.02
C ASP A 102 13.33 0.95 -4.49
N ALA A 103 12.02 0.90 -4.80
CA ALA A 103 11.36 -0.30 -5.31
C ALA A 103 10.08 0.04 -6.10
N ILE A 104 9.58 -0.94 -6.83
CA ILE A 104 8.33 -0.86 -7.61
C ILE A 104 7.27 -1.75 -6.98
N LEU A 105 6.04 -1.22 -6.80
CA LEU A 105 4.84 -2.01 -6.51
C LEU A 105 4.06 -2.23 -7.80
N SER A 106 3.95 -3.49 -8.25
CA SER A 106 3.28 -3.81 -9.51
C SER A 106 2.07 -4.71 -9.28
N VAL A 107 0.88 -4.19 -9.60
CA VAL A 107 -0.39 -4.91 -9.45
C VAL A 107 -0.57 -5.94 -10.55
N VAL A 108 -1.17 -7.10 -10.22
CA VAL A 108 -1.61 -8.11 -11.19
C VAL A 108 -2.52 -7.45 -12.25
N PRO A 109 -2.36 -7.75 -13.56
CA PRO A 109 -3.22 -7.20 -14.60
C PRO A 109 -4.70 -7.37 -14.28
N TYR A 110 -5.43 -6.27 -14.33
CA TYR A 110 -6.85 -6.19 -14.02
C TYR A 110 -7.70 -6.12 -15.28
N TYR A 111 -9.00 -6.38 -15.15
CA TYR A 111 -10.01 -6.27 -16.20
C TYR A 111 -9.94 -7.36 -17.28
N ASN A 112 -8.82 -7.54 -17.98
CA ASN A 112 -8.62 -8.55 -19.03
C ASN A 112 -8.33 -9.96 -18.52
N LYS A 113 -8.22 -10.16 -17.18
CA LYS A 113 -8.17 -11.45 -16.44
C LYS A 113 -7.24 -12.49 -17.09
N PRO A 114 -5.93 -12.28 -17.12
CA PRO A 114 -4.99 -13.23 -17.68
C PRO A 114 -5.02 -14.58 -16.92
N SER A 115 -4.63 -15.67 -17.62
CA SER A 115 -4.36 -16.95 -16.99
C SER A 115 -3.13 -16.88 -16.08
N GLN A 116 -2.87 -17.91 -15.27
CA GLN A 116 -1.68 -17.96 -14.42
C GLN A 116 -0.38 -17.86 -15.23
N GLU A 117 -0.33 -18.51 -16.39
CA GLU A 117 0.81 -18.38 -17.31
C GLU A 117 0.90 -16.94 -17.88
N GLY A 118 -0.21 -16.29 -18.18
CA GLY A 118 -0.24 -14.89 -18.60
C GLY A 118 0.28 -13.94 -17.51
N ILE A 119 -0.07 -14.19 -16.24
CA ILE A 119 0.47 -13.44 -15.08
C ILE A 119 1.98 -13.64 -14.98
N TYR A 120 2.45 -14.89 -15.06
CA TYR A 120 3.87 -15.19 -15.03
C TYR A 120 4.64 -14.48 -16.16
N GLN A 121 4.17 -14.56 -17.41
CA GLN A 121 4.81 -13.89 -18.55
C GLN A 121 4.83 -12.37 -18.40
N HIS A 122 3.75 -11.79 -17.83
CA HIS A 122 3.69 -10.36 -17.50
C HIS A 122 4.81 -9.97 -16.54
N TYR A 123 4.96 -10.67 -15.40
CA TYR A 123 5.99 -10.35 -14.43
C TYR A 123 7.41 -10.72 -14.89
N LYS A 124 7.58 -11.75 -15.70
CA LYS A 124 8.84 -12.03 -16.40
C LYS A 124 9.29 -10.84 -17.25
N ALA A 125 8.38 -10.27 -18.05
CA ALA A 125 8.69 -9.11 -18.85
C ALA A 125 9.05 -7.88 -18.00
N ILE A 126 8.34 -7.64 -16.90
CA ILE A 126 8.60 -6.55 -15.95
C ILE A 126 9.95 -6.75 -15.26
N ALA A 127 10.21 -7.95 -14.72
CA ALA A 127 11.45 -8.25 -14.01
C ALA A 127 12.70 -8.05 -14.90
N ASN A 128 12.59 -8.37 -16.19
CA ASN A 128 13.66 -8.16 -17.16
C ASN A 128 13.79 -6.69 -17.66
N ALA A 129 12.81 -5.83 -17.36
CA ALA A 129 12.81 -4.45 -17.83
C ALA A 129 13.43 -3.45 -16.86
N THR A 130 13.69 -3.85 -15.62
CA THR A 130 14.24 -2.96 -14.58
C THR A 130 15.18 -3.69 -13.64
N HIS A 131 16.14 -2.94 -13.08
CA HIS A 131 17.00 -3.41 -11.99
C HIS A 131 16.45 -3.07 -10.60
N LEU A 132 15.38 -2.27 -10.53
CA LEU A 132 14.74 -1.95 -9.26
C LEU A 132 14.09 -3.20 -8.65
N PRO A 133 14.12 -3.33 -7.33
CA PRO A 133 13.36 -4.34 -6.61
C PRO A 133 11.87 -4.24 -6.90
N ILE A 134 11.19 -5.39 -7.05
CA ILE A 134 9.78 -5.47 -7.40
C ILE A 134 9.01 -6.12 -6.26
N VAL A 135 7.93 -5.48 -5.85
CA VAL A 135 6.89 -6.01 -4.97
C VAL A 135 5.69 -6.37 -5.85
N LEU A 136 5.38 -7.66 -5.93
CA LEU A 136 4.15 -8.13 -6.59
C LEU A 136 2.94 -7.65 -5.79
N TYR A 137 1.82 -7.37 -6.46
CA TYR A 137 0.61 -6.98 -5.75
C TYR A 137 -0.60 -7.79 -6.21
N ASN A 138 -1.07 -8.70 -5.34
CA ASN A 138 -2.24 -9.54 -5.55
C ASN A 138 -3.44 -8.99 -4.80
N VAL A 139 -4.49 -8.58 -5.53
CA VAL A 139 -5.72 -7.97 -4.98
C VAL A 139 -6.94 -8.38 -5.80
N PRO A 140 -7.36 -9.65 -5.74
CA PRO A 140 -8.42 -10.21 -6.59
C PRO A 140 -9.74 -9.44 -6.53
N GLY A 141 -10.09 -8.88 -5.38
CA GLY A 141 -11.30 -8.07 -5.22
C GLY A 141 -11.34 -6.80 -6.08
N ARG A 142 -10.16 -6.35 -6.59
CA ARG A 142 -10.06 -5.20 -7.50
C ARG A 142 -9.70 -5.59 -8.91
N THR A 143 -8.83 -6.59 -9.08
CA THR A 143 -8.34 -7.00 -10.40
C THR A 143 -9.29 -7.96 -11.12
N GLY A 144 -10.12 -8.68 -10.37
CA GLY A 144 -10.97 -9.74 -10.90
C GLY A 144 -10.21 -11.04 -11.23
N VAL A 145 -8.91 -11.13 -10.89
CA VAL A 145 -8.09 -12.33 -11.06
C VAL A 145 -7.17 -12.50 -9.84
N ASN A 146 -7.02 -13.73 -9.38
CA ASN A 146 -6.11 -14.10 -8.30
C ASN A 146 -4.82 -14.68 -8.86
N MET A 147 -3.67 -14.17 -8.44
CA MET A 147 -2.38 -14.81 -8.64
C MET A 147 -2.22 -15.89 -7.55
N THR A 148 -2.12 -17.15 -7.96
CA THR A 148 -2.03 -18.29 -7.02
C THR A 148 -0.69 -18.32 -6.28
N ALA A 149 -0.63 -19.07 -5.17
CA ALA A 149 0.62 -19.31 -4.45
C ALA A 149 1.68 -19.92 -5.37
N GLU A 150 1.31 -20.89 -6.20
CA GLU A 150 2.22 -21.53 -7.17
C GLU A 150 2.85 -20.51 -8.12
N THR A 151 2.02 -19.65 -8.73
CA THR A 151 2.50 -18.60 -9.66
C THR A 151 3.39 -17.60 -8.93
N THR A 152 3.00 -17.14 -7.74
CA THR A 152 3.80 -16.24 -6.91
C THR A 152 5.17 -16.84 -6.59
N LEU A 153 5.21 -18.11 -6.15
CA LEU A 153 6.43 -18.79 -5.78
C LEU A 153 7.33 -19.07 -6.99
N ARG A 154 6.75 -19.39 -8.15
CA ARG A 154 7.49 -19.55 -9.42
C ARG A 154 8.22 -18.26 -9.78
N ILE A 155 7.52 -17.13 -9.76
CA ILE A 155 8.09 -15.81 -10.04
C ILE A 155 9.19 -15.47 -9.02
N ALA A 156 8.91 -15.67 -7.73
CA ALA A 156 9.84 -15.37 -6.65
C ALA A 156 11.15 -16.21 -6.71
N ARG A 157 11.09 -17.42 -7.24
CA ARG A 157 12.28 -18.30 -7.40
C ARG A 157 13.11 -17.92 -8.61
N GLU A 158 12.47 -17.49 -9.69
CA GLU A 158 13.13 -17.26 -10.98
C GLU A 158 13.77 -15.87 -11.09
N PHE A 159 13.19 -14.84 -10.43
CA PHE A 159 13.65 -13.45 -10.57
C PHE A 159 14.16 -12.91 -9.25
N ASP A 160 15.46 -12.66 -9.15
CA ASP A 160 16.11 -12.20 -7.92
C ASP A 160 15.70 -10.75 -7.53
N ASN A 161 15.32 -9.92 -8.50
CA ASN A 161 14.81 -8.59 -8.24
C ASN A 161 13.32 -8.57 -7.82
N VAL A 162 12.63 -9.71 -7.83
CA VAL A 162 11.29 -9.85 -7.23
C VAL A 162 11.46 -10.23 -5.76
N ILE A 163 11.31 -9.25 -4.87
CA ILE A 163 11.70 -9.35 -3.46
C ILE A 163 10.55 -9.59 -2.48
N ALA A 164 9.32 -9.30 -2.90
CA ALA A 164 8.15 -9.43 -2.02
C ALA A 164 6.84 -9.59 -2.82
N VAL A 165 5.80 -10.02 -2.10
CA VAL A 165 4.41 -9.86 -2.51
C VAL A 165 3.64 -9.06 -1.46
N LYS A 166 2.90 -8.03 -1.90
CA LYS A 166 1.78 -7.44 -1.15
C LYS A 166 0.56 -8.31 -1.41
N GLU A 167 0.14 -9.04 -0.40
CA GLU A 167 -0.99 -9.98 -0.49
C GLU A 167 -2.24 -9.37 0.11
N ALA A 168 -3.25 -9.19 -0.72
CA ALA A 168 -4.53 -8.58 -0.36
C ALA A 168 -5.72 -9.40 -0.90
N SER A 169 -5.54 -10.73 -1.02
CA SER A 169 -6.60 -11.64 -1.45
C SER A 169 -7.63 -11.94 -0.35
N GLY A 170 -7.29 -11.72 0.93
CA GLY A 170 -8.10 -12.17 2.06
C GLY A 170 -8.00 -13.68 2.31
N ASN A 171 -7.29 -14.43 1.48
CA ASN A 171 -7.13 -15.89 1.60
C ASN A 171 -5.91 -16.23 2.45
N ILE A 172 -6.12 -16.36 3.76
CA ILE A 172 -5.05 -16.68 4.74
C ILE A 172 -4.35 -18.00 4.40
N THR A 173 -5.08 -19.01 3.91
CA THR A 173 -4.49 -20.30 3.52
C THR A 173 -3.51 -20.15 2.36
N GLN A 174 -3.86 -19.34 1.35
CA GLN A 174 -2.93 -19.03 0.25
C GLN A 174 -1.70 -18.27 0.74
N MET A 175 -1.90 -17.29 1.64
CA MET A 175 -0.81 -16.50 2.21
C MET A 175 0.15 -17.36 3.02
N ASP A 176 -0.36 -18.28 3.83
CA ASP A 176 0.43 -19.23 4.62
C ASP A 176 1.23 -20.19 3.72
N ASP A 177 0.62 -20.70 2.64
CA ASP A 177 1.32 -21.52 1.65
C ASP A 177 2.49 -20.75 1.00
N ILE A 178 2.31 -19.48 0.66
CA ILE A 178 3.40 -18.63 0.15
C ILE A 178 4.48 -18.46 1.23
N ILE A 179 4.11 -18.11 2.48
CA ILE A 179 5.05 -17.91 3.58
C ILE A 179 5.89 -19.15 3.84
N LYS A 180 5.26 -20.32 3.87
CA LYS A 180 5.92 -21.61 4.10
C LYS A 180 6.93 -21.97 3.01
N ASN A 181 6.62 -21.70 1.74
CA ASN A 181 7.36 -22.24 0.60
C ASN A 181 8.22 -21.20 -0.15
N LYS A 182 8.23 -19.95 0.30
CA LYS A 182 8.99 -18.86 -0.34
C LYS A 182 10.49 -18.99 -0.20
N PRO A 183 11.29 -18.46 -1.14
CA PRO A 183 12.73 -18.29 -0.93
C PRO A 183 13.02 -17.40 0.28
N ALA A 184 14.16 -17.59 0.95
CA ALA A 184 14.54 -16.83 2.13
C ALA A 184 14.58 -15.31 1.90
N ARG A 185 14.98 -14.87 0.69
CA ARG A 185 15.04 -13.46 0.29
C ARG A 185 13.68 -12.83 0.00
N PHE A 186 12.64 -13.64 -0.19
CA PHE A 186 11.32 -13.17 -0.59
C PHE A 186 10.44 -12.90 0.65
N ASN A 187 9.73 -11.78 0.66
CA ASN A 187 8.89 -11.37 1.77
C ASN A 187 7.40 -11.42 1.41
N VAL A 188 6.56 -11.73 2.40
CA VAL A 188 5.11 -11.58 2.32
C VAL A 188 4.71 -10.39 3.17
N ILE A 189 4.03 -9.42 2.56
CA ILE A 189 3.59 -8.18 3.19
C ILE A 189 2.06 -8.17 3.12
N SER A 190 1.40 -7.90 4.23
CA SER A 190 -0.06 -7.74 4.25
C SER A 190 -0.48 -6.53 3.42
N GLY A 191 -1.54 -6.70 2.62
CA GLY A 191 -2.21 -5.61 1.91
C GLY A 191 -3.55 -5.20 2.52
N ASP A 192 -3.87 -5.74 3.70
CA ASP A 192 -5.13 -5.52 4.41
C ASP A 192 -4.86 -5.32 5.91
N ASP A 193 -5.23 -4.14 6.42
CA ASP A 193 -5.00 -3.76 7.81
C ASP A 193 -5.67 -4.72 8.80
N GLY A 194 -6.89 -5.20 8.46
CA GLY A 194 -7.70 -6.06 9.33
C GLY A 194 -7.13 -7.46 9.55
N ILE A 195 -6.34 -7.99 8.62
CA ILE A 195 -5.72 -9.32 8.73
C ILE A 195 -4.20 -9.25 8.98
N THR A 196 -3.64 -8.06 9.11
CA THR A 196 -2.19 -7.88 9.27
C THR A 196 -1.65 -8.60 10.51
N PHE A 197 -2.24 -8.39 11.68
CA PHE A 197 -1.77 -9.04 12.90
C PHE A 197 -1.84 -10.58 12.81
N PRO A 198 -2.96 -11.22 12.43
CA PRO A 198 -3.00 -12.67 12.21
C PRO A 198 -1.96 -13.15 11.20
N LEU A 199 -1.77 -12.43 10.09
CA LEU A 199 -0.81 -12.83 9.06
C LEU A 199 0.64 -12.74 9.55
N MET A 200 0.95 -11.77 10.41
CA MET A 200 2.28 -11.65 11.02
C MET A 200 2.59 -12.83 11.97
N THR A 201 1.61 -13.41 12.64
CA THR A 201 1.82 -14.62 13.45
C THR A 201 2.18 -15.84 12.61
N LEU A 202 1.85 -15.84 11.30
CA LEU A 202 2.25 -16.86 10.33
C LEU A 202 3.61 -16.56 9.68
N GLY A 203 4.18 -15.36 9.85
CA GLY A 203 5.50 -15.01 9.35
C GLY A 203 5.52 -13.95 8.24
N ALA A 204 4.43 -13.20 8.04
CA ALA A 204 4.48 -11.97 7.26
C ALA A 204 5.38 -10.94 7.94
N VAL A 205 6.04 -10.09 7.14
CA VAL A 205 7.05 -9.16 7.66
C VAL A 205 6.51 -7.75 7.93
N GLY A 206 5.22 -7.51 7.71
CA GLY A 206 4.61 -6.21 7.90
C GLY A 206 3.38 -5.98 7.03
N VAL A 207 3.07 -4.71 6.80
CA VAL A 207 1.89 -4.27 6.07
C VAL A 207 2.19 -3.08 5.15
N ILE A 208 1.50 -3.01 4.00
CA ILE A 208 1.30 -1.75 3.28
C ILE A 208 -0.10 -1.27 3.65
N SER A 209 -0.16 -0.42 4.65
CA SER A 209 -1.34 0.01 5.39
C SER A 209 -2.13 1.12 4.68
N VAL A 210 -3.44 1.12 4.85
CA VAL A 210 -4.33 2.23 4.51
C VAL A 210 -4.59 3.09 5.75
N ILE A 211 -4.92 2.47 6.89
CA ILE A 211 -5.19 3.21 8.14
C ILE A 211 -3.95 3.93 8.67
N GLY A 212 -2.76 3.45 8.33
CA GLY A 212 -1.48 4.10 8.65
C GLY A 212 -1.35 5.52 8.10
N ASN A 213 -2.17 5.95 7.13
CA ASN A 213 -2.24 7.36 6.71
C ASN A 213 -2.65 8.26 7.90
N ALA A 214 -3.61 7.82 8.71
CA ALA A 214 -4.11 8.55 9.88
C ALA A 214 -3.36 8.20 11.17
N PHE A 215 -2.95 6.93 11.34
CA PHE A 215 -2.38 6.40 12.59
C PHE A 215 -1.02 5.72 12.38
N PRO A 216 -0.01 6.43 11.85
CA PRO A 216 1.28 5.82 11.55
C PRO A 216 1.99 5.28 12.80
N ARG A 217 1.92 5.98 13.93
CA ARG A 217 2.59 5.59 15.18
C ARG A 217 2.04 4.29 15.75
N GLU A 218 0.72 4.18 15.82
CA GLU A 218 0.03 3.04 16.43
C GLU A 218 0.22 1.79 15.57
N VAL A 219 0.03 1.91 14.24
CA VAL A 219 0.18 0.79 13.31
C VAL A 219 1.65 0.34 13.23
N SER A 220 2.60 1.27 13.15
CA SER A 220 4.03 0.92 13.19
C SER A 220 4.40 0.22 14.50
N ARG A 221 3.86 0.69 15.64
CA ARG A 221 4.09 0.05 16.94
C ARG A 221 3.53 -1.37 16.95
N MET A 222 2.31 -1.59 16.50
CA MET A 222 1.70 -2.91 16.40
C MET A 222 2.60 -3.87 15.59
N VAL A 223 3.03 -3.42 14.41
CA VAL A 223 3.88 -4.22 13.52
C VAL A 223 5.24 -4.55 14.16
N ARG A 224 5.89 -3.57 14.80
CA ARG A 224 7.17 -3.78 15.48
C ARG A 224 7.07 -4.73 16.67
N LEU A 225 6.00 -4.64 17.46
CA LEU A 225 5.73 -5.58 18.56
C LEU A 225 5.54 -6.99 18.01
N ALA A 226 4.76 -7.17 16.96
CA ALA A 226 4.56 -8.47 16.33
C ALA A 226 5.87 -9.05 15.76
N LEU A 227 6.72 -8.22 15.13
CA LEU A 227 8.04 -8.63 14.64
C LEU A 227 8.99 -9.04 15.78
N ALA A 228 8.85 -8.43 16.96
CA ALA A 228 9.61 -8.77 18.16
C ALA A 228 9.05 -9.99 18.91
N GLY A 229 7.91 -10.56 18.48
CA GLY A 229 7.26 -11.70 19.14
C GLY A 229 6.35 -11.32 20.30
N ASP A 230 6.18 -10.03 20.60
CA ASP A 230 5.21 -9.53 21.60
C ASP A 230 3.81 -9.47 21.01
N TYR A 231 3.23 -10.65 20.84
CA TYR A 231 1.90 -10.78 20.22
C TYR A 231 0.77 -10.28 21.13
N ASP A 232 0.93 -10.28 22.43
CA ASP A 232 -0.11 -9.82 23.35
C ASP A 232 -0.28 -8.30 23.27
N SER A 233 0.82 -7.55 23.28
CA SER A 233 0.79 -6.11 23.10
C SER A 233 0.35 -5.71 21.70
N ALA A 234 0.80 -6.43 20.65
CA ALA A 234 0.38 -6.20 19.26
C ALA A 234 -1.12 -6.44 19.09
N ARG A 235 -1.67 -7.52 19.68
CA ARG A 235 -3.09 -7.86 19.65
C ARG A 235 -3.94 -6.78 20.30
N THR A 236 -3.49 -6.22 21.41
CA THR A 236 -4.20 -5.13 22.09
C THR A 236 -4.37 -3.93 21.18
N ILE A 237 -3.31 -3.53 20.45
CA ILE A 237 -3.41 -2.44 19.46
C ILE A 237 -4.32 -2.84 18.30
N HIS A 238 -4.17 -4.04 17.74
CA HIS A 238 -5.02 -4.55 16.66
C HIS A 238 -6.50 -4.45 17.02
N HIS A 239 -6.89 -4.94 18.20
CA HIS A 239 -8.28 -4.93 18.64
C HIS A 239 -8.84 -3.51 18.83
N SER A 240 -8.02 -2.53 19.24
CA SER A 240 -8.46 -1.14 19.36
C SER A 240 -8.84 -0.49 18.02
N PHE A 241 -8.36 -1.03 16.89
CA PHE A 241 -8.62 -0.51 15.55
C PHE A 241 -9.62 -1.36 14.73
N THR A 242 -10.14 -2.48 15.27
CA THR A 242 -10.95 -3.44 14.49
C THR A 242 -12.17 -2.79 13.82
N GLU A 243 -12.85 -1.88 14.51
CA GLU A 243 -14.01 -1.17 13.95
C GLU A 243 -13.60 -0.21 12.82
N LEU A 244 -12.49 0.51 12.99
CA LEU A 244 -11.94 1.40 11.95
C LEU A 244 -11.48 0.62 10.71
N PHE A 245 -10.89 -0.58 10.87
CA PHE A 245 -10.54 -1.42 9.71
C PHE A 245 -11.75 -1.74 8.84
N SER A 246 -12.90 -2.04 9.46
CA SER A 246 -14.15 -2.27 8.74
C SER A 246 -14.65 -1.00 8.05
N LEU A 247 -14.63 0.14 8.76
CA LEU A 247 -15.12 1.43 8.25
C LEU A 247 -14.27 2.02 7.10
N LEU A 248 -12.98 1.64 7.00
CA LEU A 248 -12.10 2.06 5.90
C LEU A 248 -12.66 1.72 4.51
N PHE A 249 -13.39 0.60 4.39
CA PHE A 249 -13.76 0.03 3.10
C PHE A 249 -15.26 0.01 2.81
N VAL A 250 -16.10 0.39 3.77
CA VAL A 250 -17.58 0.37 3.65
C VAL A 250 -18.07 1.16 2.42
N ASP A 251 -17.50 2.32 2.17
CA ASP A 251 -17.83 3.18 1.03
C ASP A 251 -16.67 3.24 0.01
N GLY A 252 -15.79 2.24 0.05
CA GLY A 252 -14.62 2.15 -0.81
C GLY A 252 -13.37 2.84 -0.25
N ASN A 253 -12.22 2.49 -0.85
CA ASN A 253 -10.92 3.06 -0.50
C ASN A 253 -10.48 4.00 -1.62
N PRO A 254 -10.07 5.27 -1.31
CA PRO A 254 -9.60 5.79 -0.02
C PRO A 254 -10.63 6.61 0.80
N ALA A 255 -11.94 6.53 0.51
CA ALA A 255 -12.95 7.40 1.12
C ALA A 255 -12.89 7.40 2.67
N GLY A 256 -12.81 6.21 3.31
CA GLY A 256 -12.72 6.11 4.76
C GLY A 256 -11.44 6.75 5.33
N ALA A 257 -10.29 6.51 4.71
CA ALA A 257 -9.02 7.10 5.13
C ALA A 257 -9.01 8.62 4.99
N LYS A 258 -9.55 9.15 3.89
CA LYS A 258 -9.68 10.60 3.68
C LYS A 258 -10.64 11.25 4.70
N SER A 259 -11.73 10.58 5.03
CA SER A 259 -12.64 11.05 6.10
C SER A 259 -11.94 11.15 7.46
N MET A 260 -11.13 10.16 7.83
CA MET A 260 -10.33 10.21 9.07
C MET A 260 -9.35 11.38 9.06
N LEU A 261 -8.57 11.53 8.00
CA LEU A 261 -7.60 12.62 7.86
C LEU A 261 -8.25 14.01 7.82
N ASN A 262 -9.45 14.13 7.25
CA ASN A 262 -10.23 15.36 7.28
C ASN A 262 -10.66 15.73 8.69
N MET A 263 -11.21 14.76 9.46
CA MET A 263 -11.58 14.96 10.86
C MET A 263 -10.39 15.35 11.75
N MET A 264 -9.19 14.88 11.40
CA MET A 264 -7.93 15.23 12.07
C MET A 264 -7.34 16.57 11.58
N GLY A 265 -7.96 17.24 10.61
CA GLY A 265 -7.55 18.53 10.09
C GLY A 265 -6.35 18.51 9.14
N PHE A 266 -6.02 17.36 8.56
CA PHE A 266 -4.90 17.24 7.63
C PHE A 266 -5.25 17.65 6.20
N ILE A 267 -6.47 17.32 5.72
CA ILE A 267 -6.87 17.44 4.32
C ILE A 267 -8.35 17.84 4.19
N GLU A 268 -8.73 18.33 3.01
CA GLU A 268 -10.13 18.41 2.59
C GLU A 268 -10.69 16.99 2.33
N ASN A 269 -11.99 16.77 2.63
CA ASN A 269 -12.64 15.47 2.36
C ASN A 269 -13.07 15.36 0.89
N LYS A 270 -12.11 15.45 -0.02
CA LYS A 270 -12.34 15.48 -1.46
C LYS A 270 -11.72 14.29 -2.17
N LEU A 271 -12.50 13.66 -3.06
CA LEU A 271 -12.07 12.61 -3.98
C LEU A 271 -12.39 13.04 -5.40
N ARG A 272 -11.74 12.42 -6.39
CA ARG A 272 -12.07 12.58 -7.80
C ARG A 272 -12.99 11.45 -8.28
N LEU A 273 -13.97 11.79 -9.10
CA LEU A 273 -14.83 10.78 -9.73
C LEU A 273 -13.99 9.71 -10.46
N PRO A 274 -14.41 8.44 -10.42
CA PRO A 274 -15.70 7.92 -9.96
C PRO A 274 -15.80 7.70 -8.43
N LEU A 275 -14.75 8.02 -7.67
CA LEU A 275 -14.77 7.92 -6.21
C LEU A 275 -15.42 9.15 -5.60
N VAL A 276 -16.13 8.94 -4.49
CA VAL A 276 -16.83 9.99 -3.75
C VAL A 276 -16.53 9.87 -2.26
N PRO A 277 -16.70 10.95 -1.47
CA PRO A 277 -16.58 10.88 -0.02
C PRO A 277 -17.50 9.82 0.60
N THR A 278 -17.20 9.38 1.80
CA THR A 278 -18.07 8.46 2.55
C THR A 278 -19.47 9.04 2.73
N ARG A 279 -20.47 8.15 2.80
CA ARG A 279 -21.83 8.52 3.18
C ARG A 279 -21.81 9.16 4.57
N ILE A 280 -22.75 10.08 4.81
CA ILE A 280 -22.84 10.78 6.09
C ILE A 280 -22.92 9.81 7.30
N VAL A 281 -23.66 8.71 7.17
CA VAL A 281 -23.76 7.70 8.22
C VAL A 281 -22.42 7.03 8.52
N THR A 282 -21.61 6.76 7.51
CA THR A 282 -20.25 6.19 7.68
C THR A 282 -19.32 7.21 8.28
N TYR A 283 -19.40 8.47 7.83
CA TYR A 283 -18.62 9.59 8.35
C TYR A 283 -18.88 9.79 9.86
N GLU A 284 -20.15 9.81 10.29
CA GLU A 284 -20.51 9.97 11.72
C GLU A 284 -20.04 8.76 12.57
N LYS A 285 -20.14 7.55 12.04
CA LYS A 285 -19.58 6.36 12.74
C LYS A 285 -18.08 6.46 12.94
N ILE A 286 -17.34 6.85 11.90
CA ILE A 286 -15.89 7.08 12.01
C ILE A 286 -15.61 8.12 13.10
N ARG A 287 -16.33 9.25 13.12
CA ARG A 287 -16.19 10.29 14.13
C ARG A 287 -16.43 9.77 15.55
N GLU A 288 -17.45 8.94 15.73
CA GLU A 288 -17.75 8.34 17.02
C GLU A 288 -16.61 7.46 17.53
N VAL A 289 -16.10 6.57 16.67
CA VAL A 289 -14.97 5.68 17.02
C VAL A 289 -13.70 6.48 17.32
N LEU A 290 -13.40 7.53 16.55
CA LEU A 290 -12.26 8.40 16.81
C LEU A 290 -12.35 9.07 18.19
N ARG A 291 -13.55 9.53 18.60
CA ARG A 291 -13.78 10.10 19.94
C ARG A 291 -13.57 9.07 21.04
N GLN A 292 -14.02 7.83 20.86
CA GLN A 292 -13.81 6.74 21.83
C GLN A 292 -12.31 6.42 22.00
N LEU A 293 -11.52 6.55 20.93
CA LEU A 293 -10.07 6.41 20.97
C LEU A 293 -9.35 7.66 21.54
N SER A 294 -10.10 8.65 22.04
CA SER A 294 -9.58 9.94 22.54
C SER A 294 -8.76 10.73 21.52
N ILE A 295 -9.06 10.55 20.26
CA ILE A 295 -8.44 11.28 19.15
C ILE A 295 -9.20 12.58 18.94
N LYS A 296 -8.46 13.70 18.94
CA LYS A 296 -9.06 15.01 18.65
C LYS A 296 -9.54 15.06 17.20
N CYS A 297 -10.83 15.28 17.01
CA CYS A 297 -11.49 15.47 15.71
C CYS A 297 -11.96 16.92 15.58
#